data_d9331f4f0ddfc539dd3032adddc1886d
#
_entry.id   d9331f4f0ddfc539dd3032adddc1886d
#
_cell.length_a   1.000
_cell.length_b   1.000
_cell.length_c   1.000
_cell.angle_alpha   90.00
_cell.angle_beta   90.00
_cell.angle_gamma   90.00
#
_symmetry.space_group_name_H-M   'P 1'
#
loop_
_entity.id
_entity.type
_entity.pdbx_description
1 polymer ?
#
loop_
_entity_poly.entity_id
_entity_poly.type
_entity_poly.pdbx_seq_one_letter_code
_entity_poly.pdbx_strand_id
1 'polypeptide(L)'
;MKTLPAICLIFFISTSSAQDVNKILSDADKQYQKSEYLNASKLYEEALKKSSMDLTAQYNLGVARFRLNEIEEATEAFKKALGLSKDKSMSAKIFYNLGVAYLKSANYPEAITAFRNALKLNPEDRDCRENLQFAINQNKKKPDQKQQNSGMSQKELKEQQKSEQKLSKQAAEKILQSAQQEESRVRDSLRSKKSNRQNRATKDW
;
A
#
# COMPACT_ATOMS: atom_id res chain seq x y z
N MET A 1 -42.23 40.06 8.33
CA MET A 1 -42.02 38.75 7.69
C MET A 1 -40.54 38.45 7.81
N LYS A 2 -40.16 37.49 8.68
CA LYS A 2 -38.77 37.12 8.98
C LYS A 2 -38.40 35.92 8.11
N THR A 3 -37.52 36.14 7.10
CA THR A 3 -36.95 35.07 6.30
C THR A 3 -35.89 34.36 7.14
N LEU A 4 -36.15 33.12 7.59
CA LEU A 4 -35.15 32.25 8.16
C LEU A 4 -34.18 31.80 7.06
N PRO A 5 -32.85 31.82 7.31
CA PRO A 5 -31.87 31.55 6.27
C PRO A 5 -31.82 30.05 5.93
N ALA A 6 -31.88 29.77 4.64
CA ALA A 6 -31.66 28.43 4.04
C ALA A 6 -30.29 27.80 4.32
N ILE A 7 -29.42 28.47 5.09
CA ILE A 7 -28.05 28.10 5.40
C ILE A 7 -27.96 26.87 6.32
N CYS A 8 -28.94 26.62 7.18
CA CYS A 8 -28.90 25.46 8.12
C CYS A 8 -29.11 24.10 7.47
N LEU A 9 -29.76 24.02 6.31
CA LEU A 9 -30.06 22.74 5.66
C LEU A 9 -28.87 22.13 4.93
N ILE A 10 -27.96 22.96 4.42
CA ILE A 10 -26.76 22.50 3.67
C ILE A 10 -25.74 21.86 4.63
N PHE A 11 -25.64 22.33 5.88
CA PHE A 11 -24.72 21.78 6.88
C PHE A 11 -25.13 20.38 7.37
N PHE A 12 -26.42 20.07 7.41
CA PHE A 12 -26.92 18.77 7.88
C PHE A 12 -26.72 17.64 6.88
N ILE A 13 -26.77 17.94 5.58
CA ILE A 13 -26.58 16.94 4.52
C ILE A 13 -25.10 16.51 4.43
N SER A 14 -24.17 17.44 4.66
CA SER A 14 -22.73 17.17 4.60
C SER A 14 -22.23 16.26 5.74
N THR A 15 -22.80 16.35 6.93
CA THR A 15 -22.41 15.52 8.09
C THR A 15 -22.86 14.07 7.96
N SER A 16 -24.04 13.83 7.39
CA SER A 16 -24.56 12.47 7.17
C SER A 16 -23.69 11.68 6.17
N SER A 17 -23.27 12.31 5.08
CA SER A 17 -22.45 11.67 4.05
C SER A 17 -21.04 11.30 4.56
N ALA A 18 -20.43 12.13 5.39
CA ALA A 18 -19.11 11.86 5.96
C ALA A 18 -19.15 10.70 6.97
N GLN A 19 -20.21 10.61 7.78
CA GLN A 19 -20.41 9.50 8.71
C GLN A 19 -20.58 8.17 7.99
N ASP A 20 -21.30 8.15 6.87
CA ASP A 20 -21.47 6.97 6.03
C ASP A 20 -20.14 6.47 5.45
N VAL A 21 -19.29 7.38 4.94
CA VAL A 21 -17.97 7.01 4.41
C VAL A 21 -17.07 6.41 5.49
N ASN A 22 -17.01 7.03 6.68
CA ASN A 22 -16.22 6.52 7.80
C ASN A 22 -16.68 5.13 8.25
N LYS A 23 -17.99 4.86 8.24
CA LYS A 23 -18.52 3.53 8.55
C LYS A 23 -18.09 2.50 7.52
N ILE A 24 -18.21 2.81 6.22
CA ILE A 24 -17.77 1.91 5.14
C ILE A 24 -16.27 1.62 5.26
N LEU A 25 -15.44 2.63 5.52
CA LEU A 25 -13.99 2.44 5.72
C LEU A 25 -13.69 1.54 6.92
N SER A 26 -14.38 1.74 8.04
CA SER A 26 -14.23 0.88 9.22
C SER A 26 -14.62 -0.58 8.93
N ASP A 27 -15.66 -0.81 8.15
CA ASP A 27 -16.09 -2.14 7.78
C ASP A 27 -15.11 -2.77 6.76
N ALA A 28 -14.58 -1.98 5.81
CA ALA A 28 -13.52 -2.41 4.91
C ALA A 28 -12.25 -2.85 5.66
N ASP A 29 -11.82 -2.07 6.66
CA ASP A 29 -10.67 -2.40 7.50
C ASP A 29 -10.89 -3.71 8.28
N LYS A 30 -12.12 -3.97 8.76
CA LYS A 30 -12.46 -5.24 9.42
C LYS A 30 -12.34 -6.44 8.46
N GLN A 31 -12.80 -6.28 7.21
CA GLN A 31 -12.67 -7.32 6.18
C GLN A 31 -11.18 -7.56 5.85
N TYR A 32 -10.42 -6.49 5.69
CA TYR A 32 -8.97 -6.59 5.47
C TYR A 32 -8.26 -7.33 6.60
N GLN A 33 -8.59 -7.04 7.87
CA GLN A 33 -8.02 -7.72 9.05
C GLN A 33 -8.34 -9.21 9.10
N LYS A 34 -9.48 -9.62 8.52
CA LYS A 34 -9.86 -11.03 8.37
C LYS A 34 -9.21 -11.69 7.15
N SER A 35 -8.34 -10.98 6.44
CA SER A 35 -7.76 -11.40 5.16
C SER A 35 -8.78 -11.57 4.02
N GLU A 36 -9.97 -11.02 4.17
CA GLU A 36 -11.04 -11.00 3.16
C GLU A 36 -10.82 -9.84 2.18
N TYR A 37 -9.69 -9.87 1.47
CA TYR A 37 -9.18 -8.75 0.67
C TYR A 37 -10.12 -8.34 -0.46
N LEU A 38 -10.85 -9.30 -1.06
CA LEU A 38 -11.84 -9.01 -2.09
C LEU A 38 -13.03 -8.20 -1.54
N ASN A 39 -13.52 -8.58 -0.36
CA ASN A 39 -14.60 -7.84 0.29
C ASN A 39 -14.13 -6.45 0.73
N ALA A 40 -12.91 -6.38 1.29
CA ALA A 40 -12.30 -5.12 1.66
C ALA A 40 -12.15 -4.17 0.46
N SER A 41 -11.64 -4.67 -0.69
CA SER A 41 -11.46 -3.84 -1.88
C SER A 41 -12.78 -3.27 -2.40
N LYS A 42 -13.85 -4.07 -2.42
CA LYS A 42 -15.19 -3.60 -2.81
C LYS A 42 -15.73 -2.49 -1.90
N LEU A 43 -15.51 -2.61 -0.59
CA LEU A 43 -15.93 -1.58 0.37
C LEU A 43 -15.10 -0.30 0.24
N TYR A 44 -13.77 -0.40 0.00
CA TYR A 44 -12.97 0.79 -0.31
C TYR A 44 -13.42 1.47 -1.60
N GLU A 45 -13.79 0.71 -2.64
CA GLU A 45 -14.37 1.27 -3.87
C GLU A 45 -15.72 1.95 -3.60
N GLU A 46 -16.57 1.37 -2.74
CA GLU A 46 -17.83 1.99 -2.34
C GLU A 46 -17.60 3.32 -1.62
N ALA A 47 -16.64 3.37 -0.69
CA ALA A 47 -16.23 4.60 -0.04
C ALA A 47 -15.78 5.66 -1.05
N LEU A 48 -14.99 5.27 -2.06
CA LEU A 48 -14.51 6.15 -3.11
C LEU A 48 -15.60 6.64 -4.07
N LYS A 49 -16.70 5.89 -4.25
CA LYS A 49 -17.88 6.39 -4.98
C LYS A 49 -18.57 7.53 -4.24
N LYS A 50 -18.52 7.52 -2.90
CA LYS A 50 -19.09 8.58 -2.05
C LYS A 50 -18.12 9.75 -1.83
N SER A 51 -16.82 9.46 -1.74
CA SER A 51 -15.73 10.43 -1.54
C SER A 51 -14.53 10.06 -2.42
N SER A 52 -14.53 10.54 -3.66
CA SER A 52 -13.52 10.18 -4.66
C SER A 52 -12.09 10.63 -4.31
N MET A 53 -11.93 11.60 -3.43
CA MET A 53 -10.66 12.18 -2.99
C MET A 53 -10.26 11.72 -1.58
N ASP A 54 -10.76 10.58 -1.11
CA ASP A 54 -10.36 10.02 0.17
C ASP A 54 -9.02 9.29 0.04
N LEU A 55 -7.98 9.87 0.65
CA LEU A 55 -6.62 9.34 0.65
C LEU A 55 -6.56 7.95 1.30
N THR A 56 -7.26 7.76 2.42
CA THR A 56 -7.22 6.51 3.19
C THR A 56 -7.86 5.38 2.39
N ALA A 57 -9.03 5.64 1.81
CA ALA A 57 -9.71 4.68 0.94
C ALA A 57 -8.85 4.30 -0.26
N GLN A 58 -8.23 5.29 -0.91
CA GLN A 58 -7.42 5.07 -2.11
C GLN A 58 -6.15 4.27 -1.79
N TYR A 59 -5.47 4.60 -0.68
CA TYR A 59 -4.29 3.87 -0.23
C TYR A 59 -4.63 2.42 0.16
N ASN A 60 -5.68 2.23 0.98
CA ASN A 60 -6.08 0.91 1.45
C ASN A 60 -6.64 0.04 0.32
N LEU A 61 -7.29 0.63 -0.68
CA LEU A 61 -7.66 -0.07 -1.91
C LEU A 61 -6.41 -0.62 -2.62
N GLY A 62 -5.37 0.19 -2.76
CA GLY A 62 -4.10 -0.25 -3.33
C GLY A 62 -3.49 -1.42 -2.56
N VAL A 63 -3.51 -1.36 -1.22
CA VAL A 63 -3.02 -2.45 -0.36
C VAL A 63 -3.86 -3.72 -0.55
N ALA A 64 -5.20 -3.62 -0.56
CA ALA A 64 -6.08 -4.77 -0.74
C ALA A 64 -5.91 -5.42 -2.13
N ARG A 65 -5.81 -4.62 -3.20
CA ARG A 65 -5.55 -5.08 -4.57
C ARG A 65 -4.20 -5.78 -4.69
N PHE A 66 -3.16 -5.23 -4.03
CA PHE A 66 -1.84 -5.88 -3.99
C PHE A 66 -1.90 -7.27 -3.33
N ARG A 67 -2.69 -7.43 -2.25
CA ARG A 67 -2.91 -8.72 -1.58
C ARG A 67 -3.63 -9.73 -2.48
N LEU A 68 -4.52 -9.24 -3.34
CA LEU A 68 -5.21 -10.05 -4.36
C LEU A 68 -4.32 -10.40 -5.56
N ASN A 69 -3.07 -9.92 -5.60
CA ASN A 69 -2.15 -10.03 -6.72
C ASN A 69 -2.61 -9.24 -7.97
N GLU A 70 -3.46 -8.27 -7.80
CA GLU A 70 -3.93 -7.33 -8.82
C GLU A 70 -2.97 -6.13 -8.85
N ILE A 71 -1.77 -6.34 -9.44
CA ILE A 71 -0.63 -5.44 -9.26
C ILE A 71 -0.83 -4.12 -10.03
N GLU A 72 -1.42 -4.18 -11.20
CA GLU A 72 -1.72 -3.01 -12.03
C GLU A 72 -2.71 -2.09 -11.33
N GLU A 73 -3.81 -2.66 -10.82
CA GLU A 73 -4.85 -1.93 -10.08
C GLU A 73 -4.31 -1.36 -8.77
N ALA A 74 -3.47 -2.13 -8.07
CA ALA A 74 -2.80 -1.66 -6.86
C ALA A 74 -1.91 -0.45 -7.16
N THR A 75 -1.12 -0.52 -8.22
CA THR A 75 -0.23 0.55 -8.67
C THR A 75 -1.03 1.81 -9.00
N GLU A 76 -2.14 1.68 -9.70
CA GLU A 76 -3.02 2.80 -10.05
C GLU A 76 -3.64 3.44 -8.80
N ALA A 77 -4.12 2.62 -7.85
CA ALA A 77 -4.65 3.10 -6.59
C ALA A 77 -3.59 3.85 -5.76
N PHE A 78 -2.35 3.33 -5.68
CA PHE A 78 -1.25 4.01 -5.00
C PHE A 78 -0.87 5.33 -5.67
N LYS A 79 -0.87 5.42 -7.01
CA LYS A 79 -0.62 6.68 -7.73
C LYS A 79 -1.67 7.73 -7.41
N LYS A 80 -2.96 7.34 -7.39
CA LYS A 80 -4.04 8.24 -6.98
C LYS A 80 -3.88 8.69 -5.53
N ALA A 81 -3.58 7.78 -4.61
CA ALA A 81 -3.29 8.11 -3.22
C ALA A 81 -2.12 9.10 -3.09
N LEU A 82 -1.06 8.90 -3.89
CA LEU A 82 0.09 9.81 -3.89
C LEU A 82 -0.30 11.23 -4.32
N GLY A 83 -1.17 11.36 -5.34
CA GLY A 83 -1.69 12.67 -5.79
C GLY A 83 -2.53 13.39 -4.73
N LEU A 84 -3.13 12.66 -3.79
CA LEU A 84 -3.92 13.20 -2.69
C LEU A 84 -3.08 13.50 -1.43
N SER A 85 -1.91 12.87 -1.32
CA SER A 85 -1.09 12.96 -0.11
C SER A 85 -0.38 14.31 0.00
N LYS A 86 -0.57 14.98 1.14
CA LYS A 86 0.13 16.21 1.53
C LYS A 86 1.14 15.97 2.65
N ASP A 87 1.07 14.81 3.29
CA ASP A 87 1.96 14.42 4.38
C ASP A 87 3.17 13.65 3.85
N LYS A 88 4.37 14.04 4.28
CA LYS A 88 5.63 13.42 3.86
C LYS A 88 5.73 11.96 4.30
N SER A 89 5.28 11.64 5.50
CA SER A 89 5.34 10.27 6.04
C SER A 89 4.42 9.35 5.26
N MET A 90 3.19 9.81 4.95
CA MET A 90 2.26 9.05 4.12
C MET A 90 2.77 8.91 2.69
N SER A 91 3.31 9.97 2.10
CA SER A 91 3.92 9.91 0.77
C SER A 91 5.09 8.92 0.70
N ALA A 92 5.92 8.86 1.76
CA ALA A 92 7.00 7.88 1.85
C ALA A 92 6.47 6.44 1.84
N LYS A 93 5.42 6.15 2.60
CA LYS A 93 4.75 4.83 2.62
C LYS A 93 4.16 4.47 1.27
N ILE A 94 3.51 5.42 0.59
CA ILE A 94 2.93 5.19 -0.73
C ILE A 94 4.03 4.91 -1.75
N PHE A 95 5.12 5.68 -1.76
CA PHE A 95 6.27 5.41 -2.63
C PHE A 95 6.91 4.05 -2.36
N TYR A 96 7.03 3.64 -1.10
CA TYR A 96 7.51 2.32 -0.74
C TYR A 96 6.62 1.22 -1.35
N ASN A 97 5.29 1.31 -1.16
CA ASN A 97 4.35 0.33 -1.69
C ASN A 97 4.32 0.30 -3.24
N LEU A 98 4.45 1.46 -3.88
CA LEU A 98 4.66 1.53 -5.34
C LEU A 98 5.94 0.77 -5.75
N GLY A 99 7.03 0.97 -5.03
CA GLY A 99 8.27 0.26 -5.27
C GLY A 99 8.10 -1.25 -5.15
N VAL A 100 7.41 -1.72 -4.11
CA VAL A 100 7.10 -3.15 -3.90
C VAL A 100 6.20 -3.70 -5.01
N ALA A 101 5.17 -2.95 -5.43
CA ALA A 101 4.30 -3.36 -6.54
C ALA A 101 5.08 -3.48 -7.85
N TYR A 102 5.94 -2.51 -8.16
CA TYR A 102 6.81 -2.56 -9.33
C TYR A 102 7.85 -3.70 -9.28
N LEU A 103 8.40 -4.01 -8.10
CA LEU A 103 9.26 -5.19 -7.94
C LEU A 103 8.52 -6.48 -8.27
N LYS A 104 7.27 -6.59 -7.80
CA LYS A 104 6.44 -7.78 -8.02
C LYS A 104 6.10 -7.99 -9.50
N SER A 105 5.96 -6.92 -10.28
CA SER A 105 5.79 -6.95 -11.74
C SER A 105 7.12 -6.98 -12.52
N ALA A 106 8.27 -7.12 -11.82
CA ALA A 106 9.61 -7.08 -12.41
C ALA A 106 9.91 -5.78 -13.20
N ASN A 107 9.22 -4.69 -12.85
CA ASN A 107 9.44 -3.37 -13.39
C ASN A 107 10.49 -2.62 -12.55
N TYR A 108 11.76 -3.03 -12.69
CA TYR A 108 12.85 -2.58 -11.83
C TYR A 108 13.18 -1.09 -11.96
N PRO A 109 13.15 -0.45 -13.14
CA PRO A 109 13.42 0.99 -13.25
C PRO A 109 12.44 1.84 -12.43
N GLU A 110 11.15 1.53 -12.50
CA GLU A 110 10.11 2.22 -11.74
C GLU A 110 10.20 1.91 -10.25
N ALA A 111 10.53 0.65 -9.88
CA ALA A 111 10.78 0.28 -8.50
C ALA A 111 11.93 1.09 -7.89
N ILE A 112 13.06 1.23 -8.61
CA ILE A 112 14.22 2.03 -8.20
C ILE A 112 13.78 3.49 -7.96
N THR A 113 13.01 4.05 -8.89
CA THR A 113 12.53 5.42 -8.80
C THR A 113 11.63 5.62 -7.58
N ALA A 114 10.70 4.69 -7.36
CA ALA A 114 9.78 4.74 -6.23
C ALA A 114 10.52 4.63 -4.88
N PHE A 115 11.43 3.66 -4.71
CA PHE A 115 12.19 3.51 -3.47
C PHE A 115 13.12 4.70 -3.21
N ARG A 116 13.73 5.30 -4.24
CA ARG A 116 14.52 6.53 -4.08
C ARG A 116 13.66 7.69 -3.57
N ASN A 117 12.44 7.82 -4.07
CA ASN A 117 11.50 8.84 -3.61
C ASN A 117 11.03 8.58 -2.16
N ALA A 118 10.79 7.32 -1.80
CA ALA A 118 10.51 6.95 -0.41
C ALA A 118 11.66 7.34 0.52
N LEU A 119 12.91 7.01 0.15
CA LEU A 119 14.10 7.32 0.95
C LEU A 119 14.43 8.82 1.03
N LYS A 120 14.06 9.63 0.02
CA LYS A 120 14.16 11.10 0.12
C LYS A 120 13.26 11.65 1.22
N LEU A 121 12.13 11.00 1.49
CA LEU A 121 11.14 11.43 2.49
C LEU A 121 11.39 10.77 3.85
N ASN A 122 11.88 9.53 3.87
CA ASN A 122 12.27 8.79 5.06
C ASN A 122 13.64 8.11 4.85
N PRO A 123 14.76 8.80 5.10
CA PRO A 123 16.11 8.26 4.88
C PRO A 123 16.46 7.08 5.77
N GLU A 124 15.79 6.90 6.90
CA GLU A 124 16.09 5.87 7.89
C GLU A 124 15.41 4.52 7.60
N ASP A 125 14.59 4.43 6.55
CA ASP A 125 13.89 3.22 6.16
C ASP A 125 14.87 2.16 5.63
N ARG A 126 15.17 1.17 6.45
CA ARG A 126 16.10 0.07 6.14
C ARG A 126 15.55 -0.86 5.08
N ASP A 127 14.26 -1.23 5.21
CA ASP A 127 13.59 -2.13 4.27
C ASP A 127 13.54 -1.51 2.87
N CYS A 128 13.31 -0.21 2.81
CA CYS A 128 13.33 0.53 1.56
C CYS A 128 14.73 0.55 0.93
N ARG A 129 15.81 0.69 1.71
CA ARG A 129 17.19 0.60 1.21
C ARG A 129 17.53 -0.78 0.66
N GLU A 130 17.13 -1.82 1.37
CA GLU A 130 17.35 -3.21 0.94
C GLU A 130 16.61 -3.50 -0.36
N ASN A 131 15.35 -3.10 -0.45
CA ASN A 131 14.53 -3.26 -1.65
C ASN A 131 15.07 -2.47 -2.84
N LEU A 132 15.56 -1.24 -2.61
CA LEU A 132 16.25 -0.45 -3.63
C LEU A 132 17.48 -1.16 -4.16
N GLN A 133 18.30 -1.70 -3.26
CA GLN A 133 19.52 -2.42 -3.67
C GLN A 133 19.19 -3.68 -4.46
N PHE A 134 18.14 -4.41 -4.05
CA PHE A 134 17.63 -5.56 -4.79
C PHE A 134 17.17 -5.14 -6.20
N ALA A 135 16.35 -4.08 -6.31
CA ALA A 135 15.85 -3.59 -7.60
C ALA A 135 17.01 -3.19 -8.55
N ILE A 136 18.03 -2.50 -8.02
CA ILE A 136 19.23 -2.12 -8.79
C ILE A 136 19.95 -3.35 -9.32
N ASN A 137 20.15 -4.37 -8.48
CA ASN A 137 20.83 -5.60 -8.86
C ASN A 137 20.06 -6.37 -9.94
N GLN A 138 18.73 -6.45 -9.83
CA GLN A 138 17.90 -7.09 -10.85
C GLN A 138 17.88 -6.31 -12.17
N ASN A 139 17.84 -4.98 -12.09
CA ASN A 139 17.87 -4.14 -13.28
C ASN A 139 19.20 -4.26 -14.07
N LYS A 140 20.33 -4.42 -13.36
CA LYS A 140 21.64 -4.64 -13.99
C LYS A 140 21.73 -5.99 -14.71
N LYS A 141 21.03 -7.02 -14.22
CA LYS A 141 21.03 -8.36 -14.86
C LYS A 141 20.27 -8.41 -16.16
N LYS A 142 19.29 -7.52 -16.38
CA LYS A 142 18.50 -7.47 -17.62
C LYS A 142 19.28 -7.20 -18.91
N PRO A 143 20.27 -6.28 -18.97
CA PRO A 143 21.07 -6.07 -20.18
C PRO A 143 21.93 -7.27 -20.57
N ASP A 144 22.49 -7.98 -19.58
CA ASP A 144 23.38 -9.13 -19.83
C ASP A 144 22.64 -10.34 -20.38
N GLN A 145 21.32 -10.49 -20.09
CA GLN A 145 20.51 -11.56 -20.64
C GLN A 145 20.28 -11.42 -22.16
N LYS A 146 20.22 -10.20 -22.71
CA LYS A 146 20.12 -10.02 -24.15
C LYS A 146 21.41 -10.39 -24.92
N GLN A 147 22.57 -10.28 -24.27
CA GLN A 147 23.84 -10.66 -24.87
C GLN A 147 24.20 -12.14 -24.64
N GLN A 148 23.81 -12.72 -23.49
CA GLN A 148 24.04 -14.15 -23.20
C GLN A 148 23.05 -15.07 -23.94
N ASN A 149 21.86 -14.58 -24.29
CA ASN A 149 20.83 -15.37 -24.96
C ASN A 149 21.15 -15.69 -26.43
N SER A 150 22.17 -15.08 -27.03
CA SER A 150 22.57 -15.38 -28.40
C SER A 150 23.27 -16.76 -28.57
N GLY A 151 23.55 -17.46 -27.48
CA GLY A 151 24.23 -18.77 -27.47
C GLY A 151 23.55 -19.89 -26.69
N MET A 152 22.43 -19.61 -25.98
CA MET A 152 21.76 -20.61 -25.15
C MET A 152 20.61 -21.32 -25.88
N SER A 153 20.45 -22.61 -25.60
CA SER A 153 19.32 -23.37 -26.15
C SER A 153 17.98 -22.92 -25.52
N GLN A 154 16.86 -23.06 -26.24
CA GLN A 154 15.51 -22.70 -25.75
C GLN A 154 15.15 -23.37 -24.40
N LYS A 155 15.74 -24.51 -24.11
CA LYS A 155 15.52 -25.27 -22.87
C LYS A 155 16.19 -24.60 -21.67
N GLU A 156 17.43 -24.18 -21.83
CA GLU A 156 18.19 -23.47 -20.80
C GLU A 156 17.60 -22.09 -20.49
N LEU A 157 17.06 -21.40 -21.51
CA LEU A 157 16.33 -20.15 -21.35
C LEU A 157 15.07 -20.32 -20.48
N LYS A 158 14.30 -21.39 -20.71
CA LYS A 158 13.10 -21.69 -19.91
C LYS A 158 13.42 -22.08 -18.47
N GLU A 159 14.52 -22.80 -18.24
CA GLU A 159 14.96 -23.17 -16.89
C GLU A 159 15.47 -21.96 -16.11
N GLN A 160 16.21 -21.06 -16.78
CA GLN A 160 16.68 -19.82 -16.21
C GLN A 160 15.52 -18.87 -15.85
N GLN A 161 14.56 -18.67 -16.75
CA GLN A 161 13.34 -17.90 -16.48
C GLN A 161 12.53 -18.48 -15.31
N LYS A 162 12.43 -19.81 -15.20
CA LYS A 162 11.72 -20.48 -14.11
C LYS A 162 12.43 -20.32 -12.77
N SER A 163 13.78 -20.36 -12.76
CA SER A 163 14.58 -20.13 -11.56
C SER A 163 14.51 -18.67 -11.09
N GLU A 164 14.52 -17.73 -12.03
CA GLU A 164 14.39 -16.29 -11.74
C GLU A 164 13.00 -15.93 -11.23
N GLN A 165 11.94 -16.48 -11.82
CA GLN A 165 10.57 -16.33 -11.30
C GLN A 165 10.46 -16.89 -9.88
N LYS A 166 11.09 -18.02 -9.58
CA LYS A 166 11.10 -18.60 -8.23
C LYS A 166 11.83 -17.70 -7.24
N LEU A 167 13.00 -17.15 -7.61
CA LEU A 167 13.76 -16.20 -6.78
C LEU A 167 13.01 -14.89 -6.56
N SER A 168 12.39 -14.33 -7.61
CA SER A 168 11.60 -13.11 -7.48
C SER A 168 10.34 -13.31 -6.62
N LYS A 169 9.71 -14.49 -6.72
CA LYS A 169 8.58 -14.87 -5.88
C LYS A 169 8.99 -15.01 -4.41
N GLN A 170 10.11 -15.67 -4.14
CA GLN A 170 10.64 -15.79 -2.78
C GLN A 170 11.06 -14.45 -2.17
N ALA A 171 11.64 -13.55 -2.97
CA ALA A 171 11.96 -12.21 -2.53
C ALA A 171 10.71 -11.38 -2.24
N ALA A 172 9.69 -11.47 -3.10
CA ALA A 172 8.40 -10.81 -2.89
C ALA A 172 7.65 -11.36 -1.65
N GLU A 173 7.73 -12.68 -1.42
CA GLU A 173 7.18 -13.32 -0.22
C GLU A 173 7.89 -12.85 1.05
N LYS A 174 9.23 -12.73 1.01
CA LYS A 174 10.03 -12.22 2.13
C LYS A 174 9.72 -10.76 2.44
N ILE A 175 9.58 -9.93 1.40
CA ILE A 175 9.15 -8.52 1.53
C ILE A 175 7.74 -8.44 2.12
N LEU A 176 6.83 -9.30 1.65
CA LEU A 176 5.48 -9.38 2.16
C LEU A 176 5.45 -9.80 3.64
N GLN A 177 6.30 -10.75 4.02
CA GLN A 177 6.43 -11.24 5.38
C GLN A 177 7.00 -10.15 6.32
N SER A 178 8.00 -9.38 5.86
CA SER A 178 8.54 -8.26 6.65
C SER A 178 7.50 -7.15 6.83
N ALA A 179 6.74 -6.80 5.79
CA ALA A 179 5.65 -5.84 5.87
C ALA A 179 4.52 -6.28 6.82
N GLN A 180 4.17 -7.58 6.82
CA GLN A 180 3.20 -8.15 7.77
C GLN A 180 3.71 -8.11 9.22
N GLN A 181 5.00 -8.36 9.40
CA GLN A 181 5.64 -8.35 10.71
C GLN A 181 5.68 -6.93 11.30
N GLU A 182 5.93 -5.92 10.46
CA GLU A 182 5.91 -4.52 10.87
C GLU A 182 4.48 -4.05 11.18
N GLU A 183 3.51 -4.44 10.35
CA GLU A 183 2.09 -4.16 10.62
C GLU A 183 1.62 -4.78 11.96
N SER A 184 2.06 -6.01 12.25
CA SER A 184 1.82 -6.68 13.54
C SER A 184 2.44 -5.90 14.70
N ARG A 185 3.69 -5.46 14.59
CA ARG A 185 4.38 -4.65 15.61
C ARG A 185 3.68 -3.32 15.88
N VAL A 186 3.24 -2.63 14.83
CA VAL A 186 2.48 -1.39 14.95
C VAL A 186 1.14 -1.63 15.64
N ARG A 187 0.44 -2.71 15.28
CA ARG A 187 -0.82 -3.12 15.89
C ARG A 187 -0.65 -3.42 17.40
N ASP A 188 0.37 -4.16 17.76
CA ASP A 188 0.66 -4.51 19.14
C ASP A 188 1.06 -3.28 19.97
N SER A 189 1.82 -2.36 19.37
CA SER A 189 2.16 -1.06 19.96
C SER A 189 0.92 -0.20 20.21
N LEU A 190 -0.02 -0.16 19.27
CA LEU A 190 -1.28 0.56 19.43
C LEU A 190 -2.18 -0.09 20.50
N ARG A 191 -2.20 -1.42 20.55
CA ARG A 191 -2.96 -2.19 21.56
C ARG A 191 -2.42 -1.96 22.97
N SER A 192 -1.10 -1.95 23.14
CA SER A 192 -0.44 -1.67 24.43
C SER A 192 -0.68 -0.22 24.89
N LYS A 193 -0.64 0.77 23.96
CA LYS A 193 -0.97 2.17 24.27
C LYS A 193 -2.43 2.34 24.68
N LYS A 194 -3.35 1.61 24.07
CA LYS A 194 -4.78 1.64 24.42
C LYS A 194 -5.03 1.01 25.78
N SER A 195 -4.40 -0.13 26.10
CA SER A 195 -4.46 -0.79 27.41
C SER A 195 -3.88 0.09 28.51
N ASN A 196 -2.73 0.74 28.28
CA ASN A 196 -2.13 1.66 29.24
C ASN A 196 -2.99 2.92 29.50
N ARG A 197 -3.73 3.41 28.49
CA ARG A 197 -4.69 4.51 28.68
C ARG A 197 -5.89 4.08 29.53
N GLN A 198 -6.42 2.88 29.31
CA GLN A 198 -7.52 2.34 30.11
C GLN A 198 -7.11 2.10 31.58
N ASN A 199 -5.91 1.55 31.80
CA ASN A 199 -5.39 1.31 33.16
C ASN A 199 -5.04 2.61 33.92
N ARG A 200 -4.75 3.72 33.24
CA ARG A 200 -4.60 5.03 33.89
C ARG A 200 -5.97 5.61 34.26
N ALA A 201 -6.96 5.52 33.35
CA ALA A 201 -8.32 6.02 33.62
C ALA A 201 -9.04 5.29 34.77
N THR A 202 -8.65 4.06 35.11
CA THR A 202 -9.21 3.30 36.24
C THR A 202 -8.48 3.51 37.57
N LYS A 203 -7.32 4.20 37.58
CA LYS A 203 -6.55 4.51 38.81
C LYS A 203 -6.88 5.88 39.40
N ASP A 204 -7.59 6.73 38.65
CA ASP A 204 -7.94 8.08 39.08
C ASP A 204 -9.34 8.16 39.73
N TRP A 205 -9.86 7.03 40.26
CA TRP A 205 -11.11 6.93 41.05
C TRP A 205 -10.82 6.35 42.43
#